data_60259b0bcf67c237727691c391f1afb2
#
_entry.id   60259b0bcf67c237727691c391f1afb2
#
_cell.length_a   1.000
_cell.length_b   1.000
_cell.length_c   1.000
_cell.angle_alpha   90.00
_cell.angle_beta   90.00
_cell.angle_gamma   90.00
#
_symmetry.space_group_name_H-M   'P 1'
#
loop_
_entity.id
_entity.type
_entity.pdbx_description
1 polymer ?
#
loop_
_entity_poly.entity_id
_entity_poly.type
_entity_poly.pdbx_seq_one_letter_code
_entity_poly.pdbx_strand_id
1 'polypeptide(L)'
;MIKTISTEFSVEERFQFMENYVNLVIKNEANSLIISGDSGLGKSWRVMKIIDTYKDLPYFLVKGFATARALYDTLYRHRNKLIVFDDCDSILEDKVAINILKGALDSYDKRTISWLAKSGDKSIPLQFDFSGRVIFISNKPLESFDKAIMSRALSINVFMTNEEKIEEMIRLSLTSEYLPNIATSIKYSVALELVPYMDKEGVNLRTLEKAIKVYVTSNFNKRTIQYIGETA
;
A
#
# COMPACT_ATOMS: atom_id res chain seq x y z
N MET A 1 -22.55 -13.25 -2.12
CA MET A 1 -23.13 -12.02 -1.51
C MET A 1 -22.06 -10.96 -1.62
N ILE A 2 -22.18 -10.03 -2.58
CA ILE A 2 -21.33 -8.85 -2.65
C ILE A 2 -21.72 -8.00 -1.44
N LYS A 3 -20.88 -7.95 -0.40
CA LYS A 3 -21.04 -6.97 0.68
C LYS A 3 -21.01 -5.59 0.03
N THR A 4 -22.12 -4.90 0.04
CA THR A 4 -22.19 -3.49 -0.29
C THR A 4 -21.23 -2.79 0.67
N ILE A 5 -20.07 -2.38 0.17
CA ILE A 5 -19.10 -1.63 0.96
C ILE A 5 -19.78 -0.30 1.24
N SER A 6 -19.94 0.03 2.51
CA SER A 6 -20.57 1.28 2.94
C SER A 6 -19.81 2.46 2.35
N THR A 7 -20.45 3.24 1.48
CA THR A 7 -19.94 4.51 0.96
C THR A 7 -20.26 5.68 1.91
N GLU A 8 -20.44 5.39 3.20
CA GLU A 8 -20.74 6.39 4.23
C GLU A 8 -19.63 7.46 4.34
N PHE A 9 -18.38 7.06 4.08
CA PHE A 9 -17.23 7.97 4.08
C PHE A 9 -16.76 8.28 2.67
N SER A 10 -16.49 9.54 2.38
CA SER A 10 -15.89 9.97 1.13
C SER A 10 -14.48 9.37 0.91
N VAL A 11 -14.00 9.38 -0.32
CA VAL A 11 -12.63 8.94 -0.64
C VAL A 11 -11.60 9.70 0.18
N GLU A 12 -11.77 11.02 0.32
CA GLU A 12 -10.86 11.86 1.11
C GLU A 12 -10.84 11.47 2.57
N GLU A 13 -12.00 11.22 3.20
CA GLU A 13 -12.08 10.77 4.59
C GLU A 13 -11.40 9.40 4.78
N ARG A 14 -11.60 8.45 3.86
CA ARG A 14 -10.93 7.13 3.93
C ARG A 14 -9.41 7.26 3.86
N PHE A 15 -8.90 8.15 3.00
CA PHE A 15 -7.46 8.43 2.96
C PHE A 15 -6.97 9.17 4.19
N GLN A 16 -7.76 10.09 4.73
CA GLN A 16 -7.43 10.79 5.97
C GLN A 16 -7.33 9.81 7.16
N PHE A 17 -8.24 8.84 7.24
CA PHE A 17 -8.16 7.78 8.26
C PHE A 17 -6.89 6.93 8.07
N MET A 18 -6.56 6.56 6.84
CA MET A 18 -5.32 5.85 6.55
C MET A 18 -4.09 6.64 6.99
N GLU A 19 -4.03 7.93 6.69
CA GLU A 19 -2.93 8.82 7.09
C GLU A 19 -2.83 8.95 8.61
N ASN A 20 -3.96 9.05 9.30
CA ASN A 20 -4.00 9.07 10.76
C ASN A 20 -3.45 7.77 11.35
N TYR A 21 -3.82 6.60 10.81
CA TYR A 21 -3.31 5.30 11.26
C TYR A 21 -1.81 5.13 11.00
N VAL A 22 -1.32 5.61 9.86
CA VAL A 22 0.13 5.65 9.56
C VAL A 22 0.85 6.47 10.63
N ASN A 23 0.31 7.64 10.99
CA ASN A 23 0.88 8.51 12.02
C ASN A 23 0.88 7.85 13.42
N LEU A 24 -0.15 7.09 13.79
CA LEU A 24 -0.17 6.33 15.05
C LEU A 24 0.99 5.31 15.09
N VAL A 25 1.24 4.61 13.98
CA VAL A 25 2.38 3.68 13.90
C VAL A 25 3.71 4.43 13.96
N ILE A 26 3.87 5.54 13.26
CA ILE A 26 5.10 6.33 13.28
C ILE A 26 5.40 6.85 14.69
N LYS A 27 4.39 7.31 15.42
CA LYS A 27 4.51 7.84 16.79
C LYS A 27 4.64 6.75 17.87
N ASN A 28 4.68 5.47 17.48
CA ASN A 28 4.74 4.33 18.40
C ASN A 28 3.50 4.17 19.31
N GLU A 29 2.35 4.65 18.83
CA GLU A 29 1.05 4.50 19.51
C GLU A 29 0.33 3.22 19.03
N ALA A 30 0.80 2.63 17.92
CA ALA A 30 0.38 1.33 17.41
C ALA A 30 1.58 0.55 16.88
N ASN A 31 1.59 -0.78 17.08
CA ASN A 31 2.68 -1.65 16.66
C ASN A 31 2.64 -1.98 15.17
N SER A 32 1.45 -1.98 14.59
CA SER A 32 1.28 -2.41 13.19
C SER A 32 0.01 -1.90 12.54
N LEU A 33 0.06 -1.81 11.20
CA LEU A 33 -1.05 -1.38 10.36
C LEU A 33 -1.09 -2.24 9.10
N ILE A 34 -2.28 -2.67 8.70
CA ILE A 34 -2.55 -3.29 7.40
C ILE A 34 -3.42 -2.33 6.58
N ILE A 35 -2.89 -1.90 5.44
CA ILE A 35 -3.60 -1.07 4.47
C ILE A 35 -3.96 -1.96 3.29
N SER A 36 -5.25 -2.17 3.09
CA SER A 36 -5.83 -2.94 2.00
C SER A 36 -6.52 -2.01 0.99
N GLY A 37 -6.70 -2.48 -0.23
CA GLY A 37 -7.46 -1.79 -1.28
C GLY A 37 -6.92 -2.10 -2.67
N ASP A 38 -7.68 -1.77 -3.71
CA ASP A 38 -7.33 -2.06 -5.10
C ASP A 38 -5.98 -1.46 -5.51
N SER A 39 -5.35 -2.07 -6.51
CA SER A 39 -4.10 -1.55 -7.07
C SER A 39 -4.28 -0.18 -7.72
N GLY A 40 -3.22 0.63 -7.73
CA GLY A 40 -3.21 1.91 -8.44
C GLY A 40 -4.03 3.04 -7.79
N LEU A 41 -4.47 2.91 -6.53
CA LEU A 41 -5.21 3.96 -5.78
C LEU A 41 -4.29 4.97 -5.05
N GLY A 42 -2.98 4.84 -5.17
CA GLY A 42 -2.03 5.77 -4.54
C GLY A 42 -1.67 5.46 -3.08
N LYS A 43 -2.05 4.31 -2.52
CA LYS A 43 -1.77 3.90 -1.13
C LYS A 43 -0.29 4.04 -0.77
N SER A 44 0.59 3.33 -1.50
CA SER A 44 2.04 3.34 -1.24
C SER A 44 2.64 4.73 -1.35
N TRP A 45 2.20 5.51 -2.33
CA TRP A 45 2.68 6.89 -2.51
C TRP A 45 2.33 7.77 -1.30
N ARG A 46 1.08 7.72 -0.81
CA ARG A 46 0.66 8.50 0.36
C ARG A 46 1.41 8.07 1.63
N VAL A 47 1.57 6.76 1.86
CA VAL A 47 2.33 6.24 3.00
C VAL A 47 3.77 6.74 2.98
N MET A 48 4.46 6.64 1.83
CA MET A 48 5.83 7.12 1.70
C MET A 48 5.93 8.63 1.84
N LYS A 49 4.99 9.40 1.28
CA LYS A 49 4.94 10.85 1.46
C LYS A 49 4.86 11.25 2.94
N ILE A 50 4.08 10.54 3.75
CA ILE A 50 4.00 10.78 5.20
C ILE A 50 5.34 10.45 5.86
N ILE A 51 5.90 9.27 5.59
CA ILE A 51 7.18 8.83 6.16
C ILE A 51 8.29 9.87 5.86
N ASP A 52 8.34 10.40 4.65
CA ASP A 52 9.33 11.39 4.21
C ASP A 52 9.21 12.74 4.95
N THR A 53 8.07 13.04 5.58
CA THR A 53 7.94 14.23 6.45
C THR A 53 8.71 14.10 7.77
N TYR A 54 9.01 12.87 8.19
CA TYR A 54 9.74 12.56 9.42
C TYR A 54 11.23 12.30 9.11
N LYS A 55 12.04 13.36 8.99
CA LYS A 55 13.45 13.32 8.52
C LYS A 55 14.33 12.31 9.24
N ASP A 56 14.10 12.10 10.55
CA ASP A 56 14.93 11.24 11.40
C ASP A 56 14.29 9.85 11.67
N LEU A 57 13.21 9.50 11.01
CA LEU A 57 12.54 8.22 11.20
C LEU A 57 13.35 7.10 10.53
N PRO A 58 13.94 6.16 11.31
CA PRO A 58 14.60 5.02 10.71
C PRO A 58 13.56 4.04 10.18
N TYR A 59 13.46 3.90 8.87
CA TYR A 59 12.58 2.92 8.25
C TYR A 59 13.33 1.99 7.28
N PHE A 60 12.69 0.88 6.93
CA PHE A 60 13.14 -0.06 5.92
C PHE A 60 11.97 -0.49 5.05
N LEU A 61 12.10 -0.34 3.73
CA LEU A 61 11.08 -0.68 2.75
C LEU A 61 11.41 -2.02 2.08
N VAL A 62 10.45 -2.94 2.09
CA VAL A 62 10.49 -4.22 1.37
C VAL A 62 9.41 -4.19 0.31
N LYS A 63 9.74 -4.56 -0.93
CA LYS A 63 8.78 -4.66 -2.03
C LYS A 63 8.84 -6.03 -2.69
N GLY A 64 7.66 -6.57 -3.01
CA GLY A 64 7.52 -7.81 -3.76
C GLY A 64 7.62 -9.07 -2.90
N PHE A 65 8.24 -10.13 -3.43
CA PHE A 65 8.24 -11.45 -2.80
C PHE A 65 9.25 -11.58 -1.66
N ALA A 66 8.82 -12.18 -0.55
CA ALA A 66 9.70 -12.59 0.54
C ALA A 66 9.26 -13.95 1.12
N THR A 67 10.24 -14.76 1.52
CA THR A 67 10.02 -16.03 2.23
C THR A 67 9.91 -15.80 3.74
N ALA A 68 9.37 -16.76 4.49
CA ALA A 68 9.36 -16.72 5.96
C ALA A 68 10.76 -16.52 6.55
N ARG A 69 11.80 -17.12 5.96
CA ARG A 69 13.18 -16.93 6.39
C ARG A 69 13.66 -15.51 6.16
N ALA A 70 13.42 -14.95 4.96
CA ALA A 70 13.78 -13.57 4.65
C ALA A 70 13.04 -12.59 5.56
N LEU A 71 11.77 -12.86 5.89
CA LEU A 71 11.00 -12.11 6.87
C LEU A 71 11.70 -12.09 8.24
N TYR A 72 12.05 -13.27 8.77
CA TYR A 72 12.72 -13.37 10.07
C TYR A 72 14.04 -12.59 10.11
N ASP A 73 14.86 -12.74 9.07
CA ASP A 73 16.14 -12.04 8.92
C ASP A 73 15.94 -10.51 8.82
N THR A 74 14.91 -10.07 8.09
CA THR A 74 14.54 -8.66 7.97
C THR A 74 14.10 -8.06 9.31
N LEU A 75 13.21 -8.75 10.02
CA LEU A 75 12.76 -8.34 11.35
C LEU A 75 13.92 -8.23 12.33
N TYR A 76 14.89 -9.17 12.32
CA TYR A 76 16.08 -9.11 13.16
C TYR A 76 16.97 -7.92 12.80
N ARG A 77 17.34 -7.77 11.53
CA ARG A 77 18.26 -6.71 11.07
C ARG A 77 17.70 -5.29 11.27
N HIS A 78 16.39 -5.17 11.23
CA HIS A 78 15.68 -3.89 11.34
C HIS A 78 14.77 -3.83 12.58
N ARG A 79 15.12 -4.58 13.65
CA ARG A 79 14.28 -4.78 14.83
C ARG A 79 13.87 -3.52 15.60
N ASN A 80 14.52 -2.39 15.34
CA ASN A 80 14.26 -1.10 16.00
C ASN A 80 13.72 -0.04 15.02
N LYS A 81 13.33 -0.45 13.80
CA LYS A 81 12.88 0.46 12.74
C LYS A 81 11.40 0.28 12.42
N LEU A 82 10.84 1.25 11.71
CA LEU A 82 9.61 1.05 10.97
C LEU A 82 9.92 0.20 9.73
N ILE A 83 9.24 -0.94 9.57
CA ILE A 83 9.36 -1.78 8.39
C ILE A 83 8.07 -1.64 7.58
N VAL A 84 8.20 -1.26 6.31
CA VAL A 84 7.08 -1.18 5.38
C VAL A 84 7.19 -2.33 4.39
N PHE A 85 6.19 -3.21 4.37
CA PHE A 85 6.04 -4.26 3.36
C PHE A 85 5.01 -3.78 2.32
N ASP A 86 5.46 -3.57 1.09
CA ASP A 86 4.65 -3.07 -0.03
C ASP A 86 4.54 -4.17 -1.09
N ASP A 87 3.31 -4.63 -1.37
CA ASP A 87 3.02 -5.76 -2.26
C ASP A 87 3.74 -7.08 -1.88
N CYS A 88 3.95 -7.32 -0.57
CA CYS A 88 4.59 -8.53 -0.05
C CYS A 88 3.57 -9.59 0.41
N ASP A 89 2.52 -9.82 -0.37
CA ASP A 89 1.38 -10.68 -0.01
C ASP A 89 1.78 -12.14 0.28
N SER A 90 2.86 -12.62 -0.31
CA SER A 90 3.41 -13.95 -0.03
C SER A 90 3.70 -14.21 1.46
N ILE A 91 4.10 -13.18 2.21
CA ILE A 91 4.32 -13.26 3.66
C ILE A 91 3.02 -13.51 4.41
N LEU A 92 1.93 -12.91 3.94
CA LEU A 92 0.61 -12.98 4.56
C LEU A 92 -0.16 -14.27 4.19
N GLU A 93 0.37 -15.08 3.27
CA GLU A 93 -0.16 -16.37 2.86
C GLU A 93 0.63 -17.56 3.43
N ASP A 94 1.89 -17.34 3.79
CA ASP A 94 2.77 -18.39 4.33
C ASP A 94 2.49 -18.61 5.83
N LYS A 95 2.05 -19.81 6.19
CA LYS A 95 1.74 -20.18 7.57
C LYS A 95 2.93 -19.99 8.54
N VAL A 96 4.15 -20.20 8.07
CA VAL A 96 5.36 -20.01 8.88
C VAL A 96 5.61 -18.52 9.09
N ALA A 97 5.51 -17.72 8.04
CA ALA A 97 5.61 -16.26 8.11
C ALA A 97 4.53 -15.66 9.03
N ILE A 98 3.27 -16.13 8.91
CA ILE A 98 2.16 -15.71 9.79
C ILE A 98 2.49 -15.97 11.26
N ASN A 99 3.08 -17.12 11.60
CA ASN A 99 3.45 -17.41 12.99
C ASN A 99 4.57 -16.49 13.51
N ILE A 100 5.53 -16.13 12.67
CA ILE A 100 6.55 -15.12 12.99
C ILE A 100 5.91 -13.75 13.21
N LEU A 101 5.00 -13.36 12.33
CA LEU A 101 4.28 -12.07 12.42
C LEU A 101 3.42 -11.98 13.68
N LYS A 102 2.78 -13.07 14.14
CA LYS A 102 2.03 -13.06 15.41
C LYS A 102 2.89 -12.57 16.57
N GLY A 103 4.17 -12.97 16.60
CA GLY A 103 5.11 -12.46 17.61
C GLY A 103 5.52 -11.00 17.37
N ALA A 104 5.73 -10.62 16.11
CA ALA A 104 6.16 -9.26 15.77
C ALA A 104 5.07 -8.18 15.96
N LEU A 105 3.79 -8.55 15.74
CA LEU A 105 2.66 -7.64 15.76
C LEU A 105 1.91 -7.62 17.11
N ASP A 106 2.37 -8.42 18.08
CA ASP A 106 1.70 -8.53 19.37
C ASP A 106 1.60 -7.17 20.08
N SER A 107 0.58 -7.00 20.91
CA SER A 107 0.34 -5.78 21.68
C SER A 107 1.16 -5.67 22.96
N TYR A 108 1.92 -6.71 23.33
CA TYR A 108 2.79 -6.69 24.51
C TYR A 108 3.98 -5.74 24.32
N ASP A 109 4.44 -5.13 25.41
CA ASP A 109 5.63 -4.26 25.42
C ASP A 109 6.89 -5.00 24.98
N LYS A 110 7.01 -6.27 25.35
CA LYS A 110 8.11 -7.15 24.95
C LYS A 110 7.62 -8.16 23.91
N ARG A 111 8.07 -7.96 22.67
CA ARG A 111 7.75 -8.82 21.52
C ARG A 111 8.97 -9.68 21.17
N THR A 112 8.94 -10.93 21.60
CA THR A 112 10.03 -11.86 21.34
C THR A 112 9.69 -12.74 20.15
N ILE A 113 10.56 -12.74 19.13
CA ILE A 113 10.41 -13.53 17.91
C ILE A 113 11.42 -14.68 17.92
N SER A 114 10.97 -15.91 17.62
CA SER A 114 11.80 -17.10 17.63
C SER A 114 11.75 -17.83 16.29
N TRP A 115 12.92 -18.32 15.84
CA TRP A 115 13.08 -19.23 14.72
C TRP A 115 13.95 -20.42 15.14
N LEU A 116 13.30 -21.49 15.56
CA LEU A 116 14.00 -22.66 16.14
C LEU A 116 14.42 -23.72 15.11
N ALA A 117 14.22 -23.46 13.81
CA ALA A 117 14.72 -24.33 12.75
C ALA A 117 16.25 -24.21 12.63
N LYS A 118 16.93 -25.32 12.30
CA LYS A 118 18.37 -25.30 12.03
C LYS A 118 18.69 -24.30 10.94
N SER A 119 19.43 -23.25 11.28
CA SER A 119 19.83 -22.17 10.39
C SER A 119 21.26 -22.40 9.88
N GLY A 120 21.48 -22.17 8.58
CA GLY A 120 22.84 -22.16 8.02
C GLY A 120 23.64 -20.90 8.37
N ASP A 121 22.96 -19.79 8.65
CA ASP A 121 23.60 -18.51 9.00
C ASP A 121 23.65 -18.35 10.53
N LYS A 122 24.85 -18.52 11.08
CA LYS A 122 25.13 -18.36 12.50
C LYS A 122 25.11 -16.91 13.01
N SER A 123 25.06 -15.92 12.09
CA SER A 123 25.03 -14.50 12.46
C SER A 123 23.65 -14.03 12.93
N ILE A 124 22.60 -14.81 12.69
CA ILE A 124 21.22 -14.49 13.07
C ILE A 124 20.83 -15.38 14.23
N PRO A 125 20.44 -14.81 15.39
CA PRO A 125 20.07 -15.59 16.56
C PRO A 125 18.78 -16.36 16.34
N LEU A 126 18.58 -17.45 17.12
CA LEU A 126 17.35 -18.23 17.08
C LEU A 126 16.15 -17.50 17.70
N GLN A 127 16.42 -16.45 18.47
CA GLN A 127 15.43 -15.63 19.15
C GLN A 127 15.97 -14.22 19.36
N PHE A 128 15.09 -13.22 19.24
CA PHE A 128 15.43 -11.82 19.52
C PHE A 128 14.19 -11.03 19.97
N ASP A 129 14.42 -9.90 20.63
CA ASP A 129 13.37 -8.95 20.98
C ASP A 129 13.19 -7.93 19.83
N PHE A 130 11.94 -7.72 19.44
CA PHE A 130 11.53 -6.80 18.38
C PHE A 130 10.82 -5.60 18.97
N SER A 131 11.38 -4.41 18.79
CA SER A 131 10.81 -3.13 19.20
C SER A 131 10.40 -2.25 18.00
N GLY A 132 10.60 -2.76 16.77
CA GLY A 132 10.19 -2.09 15.55
C GLY A 132 8.68 -2.05 15.36
N ARG A 133 8.24 -1.46 14.28
CA ARG A 133 6.81 -1.35 13.88
C ARG A 133 6.67 -1.81 12.45
N VAL A 134 5.46 -2.20 12.07
CA VAL A 134 5.23 -2.78 10.75
C VAL A 134 4.02 -2.16 10.08
N ILE A 135 4.18 -1.74 8.82
CA ILE A 135 3.08 -1.38 7.94
C ILE A 135 3.07 -2.35 6.76
N PHE A 136 1.93 -3.00 6.52
CA PHE A 136 1.67 -3.77 5.32
C PHE A 136 0.78 -2.98 4.37
N ILE A 137 1.17 -2.91 3.09
CA ILE A 137 0.35 -2.37 2.01
C ILE A 137 0.07 -3.52 1.05
N SER A 138 -1.20 -3.85 0.87
CA SER A 138 -1.66 -4.99 0.09
C SER A 138 -2.80 -4.62 -0.87
N ASN A 139 -2.89 -5.36 -1.96
CA ASN A 139 -4.01 -5.28 -2.89
C ASN A 139 -5.09 -6.34 -2.59
N LYS A 140 -4.89 -7.16 -1.56
CA LYS A 140 -5.84 -8.19 -1.14
C LYS A 140 -6.91 -7.62 -0.21
N PRO A 141 -8.15 -8.13 -0.26
CA PRO A 141 -9.20 -7.72 0.66
C PRO A 141 -8.88 -8.15 2.10
N LEU A 142 -9.27 -7.34 3.09
CA LEU A 142 -8.99 -7.60 4.52
C LEU A 142 -9.49 -8.97 5.00
N GLU A 143 -10.57 -9.47 4.42
CA GLU A 143 -11.15 -10.78 4.75
C GLU A 143 -10.26 -11.95 4.38
N SER A 144 -9.26 -11.74 3.51
CA SER A 144 -8.30 -12.78 3.11
C SER A 144 -7.16 -12.99 4.10
N PHE A 145 -6.97 -12.07 5.04
CA PHE A 145 -5.89 -12.16 6.02
C PHE A 145 -6.22 -13.08 7.19
N ASP A 146 -5.19 -13.69 7.77
CA ASP A 146 -5.33 -14.52 8.98
C ASP A 146 -5.95 -13.70 10.13
N LYS A 147 -6.98 -14.28 10.76
CA LYS A 147 -7.74 -13.61 11.84
C LYS A 147 -6.85 -13.20 13.03
N ALA A 148 -5.79 -13.98 13.33
CA ALA A 148 -4.90 -13.66 14.43
C ALA A 148 -3.95 -12.49 14.08
N ILE A 149 -3.64 -12.27 12.81
CA ILE A 149 -2.93 -11.07 12.35
C ILE A 149 -3.86 -9.86 12.45
N MET A 150 -5.10 -9.99 11.93
CA MET A 150 -6.10 -8.92 11.95
C MET A 150 -6.44 -8.45 13.37
N SER A 151 -6.44 -9.35 14.37
CA SER A 151 -6.73 -8.98 15.76
C SER A 151 -5.59 -8.21 16.45
N ARG A 152 -4.38 -8.21 15.88
CA ARG A 152 -3.19 -7.55 16.43
C ARG A 152 -2.83 -6.25 15.74
N ALA A 153 -3.25 -6.08 14.49
CA ALA A 153 -2.92 -4.92 13.68
C ALA A 153 -4.11 -3.95 13.59
N LEU A 154 -3.84 -2.67 13.56
CA LEU A 154 -4.79 -1.73 12.99
C LEU A 154 -5.01 -2.11 11.52
N SER A 155 -6.21 -1.95 11.02
CA SER A 155 -6.50 -2.27 9.63
C SER A 155 -7.41 -1.23 9.01
N ILE A 156 -7.17 -0.93 7.75
CA ILE A 156 -8.02 -0.04 6.95
C ILE A 156 -8.12 -0.54 5.52
N ASN A 157 -9.32 -0.47 4.97
CA ASN A 157 -9.58 -0.74 3.57
C ASN A 157 -9.82 0.59 2.83
N VAL A 158 -8.92 0.88 1.88
CA VAL A 158 -9.05 2.04 0.99
C VAL A 158 -9.48 1.51 -0.37
N PHE A 159 -10.73 1.73 -0.71
CA PHE A 159 -11.33 1.33 -1.98
C PHE A 159 -11.95 2.56 -2.66
N MET A 160 -12.23 2.45 -3.96
CA MET A 160 -12.97 3.43 -4.73
C MET A 160 -13.94 2.71 -5.66
N THR A 161 -15.18 3.20 -5.75
CA THR A 161 -16.10 2.81 -6.83
C THR A 161 -15.58 3.37 -8.17
N ASN A 162 -16.17 2.95 -9.29
CA ASN A 162 -15.77 3.50 -10.58
C ASN A 162 -16.06 5.00 -10.68
N GLU A 163 -17.18 5.44 -10.12
CA GLU A 163 -17.55 6.86 -10.04
C GLU A 163 -16.51 7.64 -9.23
N GLU A 164 -16.11 7.13 -8.06
CA GLU A 164 -15.09 7.75 -7.22
C GLU A 164 -13.71 7.76 -7.87
N LYS A 165 -13.35 6.72 -8.64
CA LYS A 165 -12.12 6.71 -9.45
C LYS A 165 -12.14 7.80 -10.51
N ILE A 166 -13.28 8.00 -11.18
CA ILE A 166 -13.45 9.07 -12.17
C ILE A 166 -13.27 10.44 -11.49
N GLU A 167 -13.95 10.69 -10.39
CA GLU A 167 -13.85 11.94 -9.64
C GLU A 167 -12.41 12.22 -9.21
N GLU A 168 -11.73 11.22 -8.68
CA GLU A 168 -10.33 11.34 -8.23
C GLU A 168 -9.37 11.56 -9.41
N MET A 169 -9.59 10.91 -10.56
CA MET A 169 -8.80 11.13 -11.78
C MET A 169 -8.97 12.57 -12.27
N ILE A 170 -10.19 13.10 -12.27
CA ILE A 170 -10.48 14.48 -12.64
C ILE A 170 -9.81 15.44 -11.65
N ARG A 171 -9.98 15.22 -10.34
CA ARG A 171 -9.38 16.04 -9.30
C ARG A 171 -7.85 16.10 -9.42
N LEU A 172 -7.20 14.96 -9.59
CA LEU A 172 -5.75 14.88 -9.78
C LEU A 172 -5.30 15.60 -11.05
N SER A 173 -6.03 15.45 -12.16
CA SER A 173 -5.68 16.09 -13.42
C SER A 173 -5.69 17.63 -13.34
N LEU A 174 -6.51 18.21 -12.47
CA LEU A 174 -6.59 19.64 -12.21
C LEU A 174 -5.55 20.14 -11.20
N THR A 175 -4.87 19.21 -10.46
CA THR A 175 -3.86 19.57 -9.47
C THR A 175 -2.53 19.91 -10.16
N SER A 176 -1.96 21.08 -9.86
CA SER A 176 -0.68 21.54 -10.44
C SER A 176 0.51 20.67 -10.02
N GLU A 177 0.48 20.13 -8.80
CA GLU A 177 1.53 19.26 -8.25
C GLU A 177 1.59 17.87 -8.91
N TYR A 178 0.47 17.40 -9.48
CA TYR A 178 0.43 16.13 -10.21
C TYR A 178 0.99 16.31 -11.61
N LEU A 179 2.08 15.63 -11.92
CA LEU A 179 2.83 15.76 -13.18
C LEU A 179 3.09 17.25 -13.53
N PRO A 180 3.88 17.97 -12.74
CA PRO A 180 3.97 19.44 -12.77
C PRO A 180 4.47 20.01 -14.11
N ASN A 181 5.17 19.21 -14.90
CA ASN A 181 5.69 19.62 -16.23
C ASN A 181 4.66 19.50 -17.36
N ILE A 182 3.42 19.10 -17.05
CA ILE A 182 2.34 18.92 -18.04
C ILE A 182 1.19 19.84 -17.68
N ALA A 183 0.71 20.61 -18.66
CA ALA A 183 -0.40 21.54 -18.47
C ALA A 183 -1.66 20.83 -17.95
N THR A 184 -2.36 21.44 -16.99
CA THR A 184 -3.58 20.87 -16.39
C THR A 184 -4.67 20.61 -17.43
N SER A 185 -4.78 21.45 -18.46
CA SER A 185 -5.72 21.26 -19.59
C SER A 185 -5.47 19.94 -20.34
N ILE A 186 -4.20 19.56 -20.54
CA ILE A 186 -3.84 18.30 -21.19
C ILE A 186 -4.20 17.12 -20.27
N LYS A 187 -3.82 17.19 -19.00
CA LYS A 187 -4.13 16.15 -18.02
C LYS A 187 -5.64 15.91 -17.91
N TYR A 188 -6.41 16.99 -17.82
CA TYR A 188 -7.86 16.95 -17.74
C TYR A 188 -8.50 16.36 -19.00
N SER A 189 -8.05 16.76 -20.19
CA SER A 189 -8.53 16.18 -21.45
C SER A 189 -8.30 14.67 -21.51
N VAL A 190 -7.13 14.18 -21.06
CA VAL A 190 -6.82 12.74 -21.00
C VAL A 190 -7.70 12.02 -19.98
N ALA A 191 -7.95 12.62 -18.82
CA ALA A 191 -8.84 12.04 -17.81
C ALA A 191 -10.25 11.82 -18.36
N LEU A 192 -10.80 12.81 -19.06
CA LEU A 192 -12.12 12.71 -19.70
C LEU A 192 -12.18 11.61 -20.78
N GLU A 193 -11.14 11.49 -21.59
CA GLU A 193 -11.06 10.45 -22.63
C GLU A 193 -10.95 9.01 -22.05
N LEU A 194 -10.55 8.85 -20.77
CA LEU A 194 -10.52 7.56 -20.09
C LEU A 194 -11.86 7.17 -19.44
N VAL A 195 -12.77 8.10 -19.21
CA VAL A 195 -14.07 7.83 -18.55
C VAL A 195 -14.85 6.68 -19.20
N PRO A 196 -14.96 6.55 -20.55
CA PRO A 196 -15.69 5.45 -21.17
C PRO A 196 -15.13 4.04 -20.90
N TYR A 197 -13.92 3.95 -20.35
CA TYR A 197 -13.24 2.67 -20.08
C TYR A 197 -13.24 2.28 -18.59
N MET A 198 -13.88 3.07 -17.72
CA MET A 198 -13.83 2.85 -16.26
C MET A 198 -14.47 1.56 -15.78
N ASP A 199 -15.35 0.95 -16.58
CA ASP A 199 -15.93 -0.36 -16.28
C ASP A 199 -14.94 -1.52 -16.46
N LYS A 200 -13.76 -1.26 -17.04
CA LYS A 200 -12.69 -2.25 -17.14
C LYS A 200 -11.89 -2.31 -15.84
N GLU A 201 -11.62 -3.52 -15.38
CA GLU A 201 -11.00 -3.80 -14.08
C GLU A 201 -9.62 -3.13 -13.88
N GLY A 202 -8.87 -2.94 -14.97
CA GLY A 202 -7.50 -2.39 -14.95
C GLY A 202 -7.42 -0.87 -14.92
N VAL A 203 -8.51 -0.15 -15.22
CA VAL A 203 -8.47 1.32 -15.27
C VAL A 203 -8.46 1.92 -13.87
N ASN A 204 -7.39 2.64 -13.55
CA ASN A 204 -7.14 3.23 -12.24
C ASN A 204 -6.24 4.49 -12.36
N LEU A 205 -5.85 5.09 -11.24
CA LEU A 205 -5.01 6.30 -11.25
C LEU A 205 -3.63 6.09 -11.92
N ARG A 206 -3.09 4.87 -11.90
CA ARG A 206 -1.84 4.52 -12.62
C ARG A 206 -2.08 4.51 -14.13
N THR A 207 -3.27 4.11 -14.58
CA THR A 207 -3.68 4.16 -15.98
C THR A 207 -3.73 5.61 -16.48
N LEU A 208 -4.28 6.53 -15.65
CA LEU A 208 -4.28 7.97 -15.95
C LEU A 208 -2.85 8.50 -16.17
N GLU A 209 -1.93 8.18 -15.26
CA GLU A 209 -0.53 8.61 -15.38
C GLU A 209 0.13 8.13 -16.67
N LYS A 210 -0.05 6.83 -16.98
CA LYS A 210 0.46 6.23 -18.23
C LYS A 210 -0.13 6.91 -19.45
N ALA A 211 -1.45 7.10 -19.48
CA ALA A 211 -2.15 7.71 -20.60
C ALA A 211 -1.67 9.14 -20.86
N ILE A 212 -1.52 9.97 -19.81
CA ILE A 212 -0.99 11.34 -19.94
C ILE A 212 0.42 11.32 -20.54
N LYS A 213 1.32 10.49 -20.01
CA LYS A 213 2.71 10.40 -20.50
C LYS A 213 2.77 9.97 -21.96
N VAL A 214 2.04 8.92 -22.33
CA VAL A 214 2.02 8.42 -23.71
C VAL A 214 1.35 9.44 -24.65
N TYR A 215 0.27 10.08 -24.24
CA TYR A 215 -0.39 11.10 -25.04
C TYR A 215 0.56 12.26 -25.41
N VAL A 216 1.30 12.77 -24.43
CA VAL A 216 2.28 13.85 -24.66
C VAL A 216 3.42 13.39 -25.56
N THR A 217 3.96 12.19 -25.34
CA THR A 217 5.09 11.67 -26.15
C THR A 217 4.69 11.23 -27.57
N SER A 218 3.40 10.97 -27.81
CA SER A 218 2.87 10.59 -29.14
C SER A 218 2.37 11.79 -29.95
N ASN A 219 2.86 13.00 -29.68
CA ASN A 219 2.41 14.24 -30.33
C ASN A 219 0.88 14.45 -30.20
N PHE A 220 0.34 14.20 -29.02
CA PHE A 220 -1.07 14.40 -28.69
C PHE A 220 -2.05 13.54 -29.50
N ASN A 221 -1.67 12.31 -29.81
CA ASN A 221 -2.51 11.35 -30.53
C ASN A 221 -3.55 10.70 -29.61
N LYS A 222 -4.82 11.04 -29.77
CA LYS A 222 -5.93 10.50 -28.97
C LYS A 222 -6.11 8.99 -29.08
N ARG A 223 -5.73 8.35 -30.18
CA ARG A 223 -5.80 6.89 -30.34
C ARG A 223 -4.93 6.15 -29.34
N THR A 224 -3.88 6.78 -28.82
CA THR A 224 -3.04 6.18 -27.76
C THR A 224 -3.76 6.10 -26.43
N ILE A 225 -4.62 7.06 -26.10
CA ILE A 225 -5.47 7.04 -24.89
C ILE A 225 -6.51 5.93 -25.02
N GLN A 226 -7.17 5.84 -26.17
CA GLN A 226 -8.12 4.77 -26.49
C GLN A 226 -7.46 3.39 -26.30
N TYR A 227 -6.31 3.17 -26.92
CA TYR A 227 -5.58 1.90 -26.82
C TYR A 227 -5.26 1.54 -25.35
N ILE A 228 -4.80 2.52 -24.55
CA ILE A 228 -4.50 2.30 -23.13
C ILE A 228 -5.77 1.96 -22.34
N GLY A 229 -6.88 2.67 -22.60
CA GLY A 229 -8.17 2.38 -21.95
C GLY A 229 -8.74 1.01 -22.34
N GLU A 230 -8.52 0.56 -23.58
CA GLU A 230 -8.98 -0.75 -24.06
C GLU A 230 -8.15 -1.92 -23.51
N THR A 231 -6.87 -1.70 -23.18
CA THR A 231 -5.90 -2.72 -22.77
C THR A 231 -5.52 -2.67 -21.29
N ALA A 232 -6.15 -1.78 -20.51
CA ALA A 232 -5.88 -1.61 -19.09
C ALA A 232 -6.28 -2.83 -18.24
#